data_12bc02398bd9495584fe4f12afe8d637
#
_entry.id   12bc02398bd9495584fe4f12afe8d637
#
_cell.length_a   1.000
_cell.length_b   1.000
_cell.length_c   1.000
_cell.angle_alpha   90.00
_cell.angle_beta   90.00
_cell.angle_gamma   90.00
#
_symmetry.space_group_name_H-M   'P 1'
#
loop_
_entity.id
_entity.type
_entity.pdbx_description
1 polymer ?
#
loop_
_entity_poly.entity_id
_entity_poly.type
_entity_poly.pdbx_seq_one_letter_code
_entity_poly.pdbx_strand_id
1 'polypeptide(L)'
;MNIIKGNIASPLGFSADGLHAGFKKKKLDFGWIVSEVPANVAGVFTTNKVIAAPLKLTKNSIEKSGKMQAIVVNSGVANSCTGKQGEKDAFKMQQLAANKLQIQQEYVGVASTGVIGKVMPMSILKNGFSKLVKNGNADDFAKAILTTDTHTKTCVVNEEFGSDTVTMAGVAKGSGMIHPNLATMLAFITCDANISSQTLQQALKDVVEVTFNQITVDGDTSTNDMVLVMSNGCTNNNEIKKDSEDYYKFKQMLLYIMTDLAKSIARDGEGASKLIEVTVKGAKESSAARMIAKSVVGSSLVKTAIFGEDPNWGRIIAAAGYAKTYFDINQVDIFIDRIPVLIRSSPVKYDKEEIQEIMSAEEISIQLDLHQGNCEGQAWGCDLSYDYVKINALYTT
;
A
#
# COMPACT_ATOMS: atom_id res chain seq x y z
N MET A 1 19.85 -9.94 -0.28
CA MET A 1 18.90 -9.01 -0.95
C MET A 1 19.57 -7.68 -1.19
N ASN A 2 19.47 -7.16 -2.43
CA ASN A 2 20.01 -5.86 -2.81
C ASN A 2 18.87 -4.95 -3.28
N ILE A 3 18.94 -3.68 -2.88
CA ILE A 3 18.04 -2.64 -3.39
C ILE A 3 18.68 -2.10 -4.68
N ILE A 4 17.90 -2.07 -5.76
CA ILE A 4 18.39 -1.64 -7.07
C ILE A 4 17.53 -0.51 -7.64
N LYS A 5 18.12 0.29 -8.53
CA LYS A 5 17.34 1.26 -9.33
C LYS A 5 16.54 0.52 -10.39
N GLY A 6 15.27 0.89 -10.55
CA GLY A 6 14.39 0.28 -11.52
C GLY A 6 12.95 0.75 -11.39
N ASN A 7 12.06 0.03 -12.04
CA ASN A 7 10.62 0.30 -12.05
C ASN A 7 9.82 -1.00 -12.08
N ILE A 8 8.50 -0.90 -12.19
CA ILE A 8 7.58 -2.05 -12.15
C ILE A 8 7.82 -3.09 -13.27
N ALA A 9 8.56 -2.73 -14.30
CA ALA A 9 8.92 -3.64 -15.40
C ALA A 9 10.35 -4.21 -15.27
N SER A 10 11.04 -3.99 -14.15
CA SER A 10 12.40 -4.51 -13.92
C SER A 10 12.50 -6.03 -13.85
N PRO A 11 11.52 -6.78 -13.29
CA PRO A 11 11.55 -8.23 -13.36
C PRO A 11 11.41 -8.76 -14.80
N LEU A 12 12.10 -9.84 -15.11
CA LEU A 12 12.13 -10.44 -16.46
C LEU A 12 10.72 -10.72 -16.99
N GLY A 13 10.48 -10.43 -18.26
CA GLY A 13 9.22 -10.69 -18.95
C GLY A 13 8.07 -9.75 -18.56
N PHE A 14 8.34 -8.67 -17.83
CA PHE A 14 7.36 -7.63 -17.57
C PHE A 14 7.63 -6.36 -18.38
N SER A 15 6.54 -5.70 -18.75
CA SER A 15 6.55 -4.37 -19.38
C SER A 15 5.40 -3.53 -18.85
N ALA A 16 5.48 -2.22 -18.98
CA ALA A 16 4.42 -1.32 -18.56
C ALA A 16 4.39 -0.07 -19.45
N ASP A 17 3.26 0.62 -19.43
CA ASP A 17 3.07 1.89 -20.13
C ASP A 17 2.04 2.75 -19.41
N GLY A 18 2.18 4.07 -19.48
CA GLY A 18 1.26 5.03 -18.91
C GLY A 18 1.10 6.26 -19.80
N LEU A 19 -0.13 6.79 -19.88
CA LEU A 19 -0.41 7.94 -20.73
C LEU A 19 -1.53 8.83 -20.16
N HIS A 20 -1.69 10.00 -20.76
CA HIS A 20 -2.85 10.86 -20.55
C HIS A 20 -3.96 10.48 -21.56
N ALA A 21 -5.00 9.80 -21.06
CA ALA A 21 -6.18 9.47 -21.86
C ALA A 21 -7.23 10.58 -21.84
N GLY A 22 -7.33 11.35 -20.74
CA GLY A 22 -8.25 12.44 -20.55
C GLY A 22 -9.24 12.25 -19.40
N PHE A 23 -9.00 11.30 -18.47
CA PHE A 23 -9.76 11.17 -17.23
C PHE A 23 -9.46 12.33 -16.27
N LYS A 24 -8.22 12.83 -16.28
CA LYS A 24 -7.75 14.04 -15.59
C LYS A 24 -7.48 15.17 -16.58
N LYS A 25 -7.36 16.39 -16.10
CA LYS A 25 -7.17 17.58 -16.97
C LYS A 25 -5.79 17.61 -17.65
N LYS A 26 -4.71 17.22 -16.96
CA LYS A 26 -3.32 17.38 -17.46
C LYS A 26 -2.40 16.21 -17.12
N LYS A 27 -2.60 15.51 -15.97
CA LYS A 27 -1.72 14.44 -15.50
C LYS A 27 -1.98 13.14 -16.26
N LEU A 28 -0.99 12.25 -16.33
CA LEU A 28 -1.18 10.87 -16.79
C LEU A 28 -2.26 10.20 -15.94
N ASP A 29 -3.10 9.36 -16.56
CA ASP A 29 -4.32 8.88 -15.92
C ASP A 29 -4.77 7.49 -16.38
N PHE A 30 -4.00 6.85 -17.26
CA PHE A 30 -4.32 5.53 -17.78
C PHE A 30 -3.05 4.75 -18.08
N GLY A 31 -3.00 3.46 -17.73
CA GLY A 31 -1.82 2.64 -17.96
C GLY A 31 -2.08 1.16 -17.74
N TRP A 32 -1.08 0.35 -18.05
CA TRP A 32 -1.08 -1.08 -17.82
C TRP A 32 0.29 -1.63 -17.42
N ILE A 33 0.28 -2.79 -16.78
CA ILE A 33 1.42 -3.69 -16.59
C ILE A 33 1.09 -4.94 -17.41
N VAL A 34 2.06 -5.46 -18.16
CA VAL A 34 1.89 -6.65 -19.00
C VAL A 34 3.01 -7.63 -18.72
N SER A 35 2.67 -8.90 -18.54
CA SER A 35 3.60 -10.03 -18.53
C SER A 35 3.63 -10.71 -19.90
N GLU A 36 4.79 -11.14 -20.34
CA GLU A 36 4.94 -11.88 -21.62
C GLU A 36 4.24 -13.24 -21.57
N VAL A 37 4.20 -13.87 -20.41
CA VAL A 37 3.55 -15.16 -20.16
C VAL A 37 2.51 -15.03 -19.05
N PRO A 38 1.50 -15.92 -18.95
CA PRO A 38 0.55 -15.92 -17.84
C PRO A 38 1.26 -16.10 -16.50
N ALA A 39 1.29 -15.04 -15.67
CA ALA A 39 1.88 -15.05 -14.34
C ALA A 39 0.94 -15.66 -13.31
N ASN A 40 1.47 -16.36 -12.31
CA ASN A 40 0.74 -16.67 -11.09
C ASN A 40 0.38 -15.37 -10.36
N VAL A 41 -0.83 -15.25 -9.82
CA VAL A 41 -1.30 -14.03 -9.19
C VAL A 41 -1.86 -14.29 -7.80
N ALA A 42 -1.59 -13.35 -6.90
CA ALA A 42 -2.23 -13.23 -5.60
C ALA A 42 -2.83 -11.82 -5.45
N GLY A 43 -3.92 -11.71 -4.70
CA GLY A 43 -4.57 -10.43 -4.46
C GLY A 43 -5.22 -10.33 -3.09
N VAL A 44 -5.17 -9.13 -2.50
CA VAL A 44 -5.98 -8.73 -1.36
C VAL A 44 -6.74 -7.46 -1.70
N PHE A 45 -7.93 -7.32 -1.14
CA PHE A 45 -8.92 -6.32 -1.53
C PHE A 45 -9.52 -5.65 -0.30
N THR A 46 -10.06 -4.45 -0.47
CA THR A 46 -10.74 -3.71 0.60
C THR A 46 -11.82 -4.55 1.30
N THR A 47 -11.95 -4.34 2.61
CA THR A 47 -13.04 -4.88 3.43
C THR A 47 -14.25 -3.92 3.52
N ASN A 48 -14.18 -2.77 2.85
CA ASN A 48 -15.33 -1.87 2.75
C ASN A 48 -16.52 -2.61 2.14
N LYS A 49 -17.71 -2.47 2.73
CA LYS A 49 -18.93 -3.10 2.21
C LYS A 49 -19.35 -2.55 0.85
N VAL A 50 -18.94 -1.32 0.55
CA VAL A 50 -19.13 -0.66 -0.74
C VAL A 50 -17.94 -0.99 -1.63
N ILE A 51 -17.99 -2.12 -2.35
CA ILE A 51 -16.90 -2.59 -3.21
C ILE A 51 -17.12 -2.08 -4.64
N ALA A 52 -16.10 -1.42 -5.20
CA ALA A 52 -16.13 -0.94 -6.59
C ALA A 52 -16.20 -2.08 -7.61
N ALA A 53 -16.83 -1.83 -8.76
CA ALA A 53 -17.02 -2.82 -9.82
C ALA A 53 -15.70 -3.43 -10.35
N PRO A 54 -14.61 -2.67 -10.56
CA PRO A 54 -13.32 -3.22 -10.98
C PRO A 54 -12.76 -4.28 -10.04
N LEU A 55 -12.92 -4.09 -8.73
CA LEU A 55 -12.42 -5.02 -7.72
C LEU A 55 -13.14 -6.37 -7.77
N LYS A 56 -14.48 -6.32 -7.86
CA LYS A 56 -15.30 -7.54 -7.99
C LYS A 56 -14.88 -8.36 -9.21
N LEU A 57 -14.68 -7.67 -10.33
CA LEU A 57 -14.27 -8.31 -11.59
C LEU A 57 -12.87 -8.94 -11.47
N THR A 58 -11.90 -8.18 -10.97
CA THR A 58 -10.51 -8.66 -10.80
C THR A 58 -10.42 -9.82 -9.81
N LYS A 59 -11.13 -9.75 -8.68
CA LYS A 59 -11.21 -10.84 -7.72
C LYS A 59 -11.76 -12.12 -8.36
N ASN A 60 -12.85 -12.03 -9.11
CA ASN A 60 -13.43 -13.15 -9.83
C ASN A 60 -12.47 -13.75 -10.87
N SER A 61 -11.67 -12.92 -11.57
CA SER A 61 -10.66 -13.38 -12.51
C SER A 61 -9.57 -14.19 -11.82
N ILE A 62 -9.08 -13.74 -10.67
CA ILE A 62 -8.09 -14.46 -9.84
C ILE A 62 -8.66 -15.79 -9.33
N GLU A 63 -9.88 -15.79 -8.80
CA GLU A 63 -10.53 -16.99 -8.26
C GLU A 63 -10.75 -18.07 -9.33
N LYS A 64 -10.99 -17.66 -10.58
CA LYS A 64 -11.20 -18.60 -11.69
C LYS A 64 -9.94 -19.29 -12.18
N SER A 65 -8.86 -18.53 -12.33
CA SER A 65 -7.67 -19.00 -13.05
C SER A 65 -6.41 -19.08 -12.20
N GLY A 66 -6.30 -18.28 -11.13
CA GLY A 66 -5.04 -18.08 -10.40
C GLY A 66 -3.95 -17.47 -11.27
N LYS A 67 -4.29 -17.00 -12.48
CA LYS A 67 -3.37 -16.46 -13.47
C LYS A 67 -3.76 -15.04 -13.88
N MET A 68 -2.76 -14.23 -14.19
CA MET A 68 -2.95 -12.90 -14.76
C MET A 68 -1.81 -12.59 -15.72
N GLN A 69 -2.11 -11.88 -16.80
CA GLN A 69 -1.10 -11.50 -17.79
C GLN A 69 -1.07 -9.99 -18.03
N ALA A 70 -2.11 -9.28 -17.60
CA ALA A 70 -2.11 -7.82 -17.63
C ALA A 70 -2.92 -7.26 -16.47
N ILE A 71 -2.53 -6.07 -15.99
CA ILE A 71 -3.31 -5.22 -15.09
C ILE A 71 -3.49 -3.88 -15.78
N VAL A 72 -4.74 -3.47 -16.00
CA VAL A 72 -5.05 -2.16 -16.57
C VAL A 72 -5.65 -1.25 -15.51
N VAL A 73 -5.17 0.00 -15.47
CA VAL A 73 -5.51 0.97 -14.41
C VAL A 73 -5.93 2.29 -15.01
N ASN A 74 -7.02 2.87 -14.51
CA ASN A 74 -7.32 4.29 -14.72
C ASN A 74 -7.36 5.04 -13.39
N SER A 75 -6.98 6.32 -13.42
CA SER A 75 -7.15 7.25 -12.31
C SER A 75 -7.99 8.46 -12.74
N GLY A 76 -8.73 9.06 -11.76
CA GLY A 76 -9.67 10.15 -11.96
C GLY A 76 -11.15 9.73 -11.94
N VAL A 77 -11.45 8.45 -12.14
CA VAL A 77 -12.79 7.86 -12.03
C VAL A 77 -12.67 6.53 -11.32
N ALA A 78 -13.29 6.41 -10.14
CA ALA A 78 -13.21 5.20 -9.30
C ALA A 78 -14.07 4.04 -9.81
N ASN A 79 -15.09 4.31 -10.62
CA ASN A 79 -16.10 3.33 -11.02
C ASN A 79 -16.69 2.58 -9.79
N SER A 80 -16.93 3.33 -8.73
CA SER A 80 -17.56 2.88 -7.49
C SER A 80 -18.93 3.52 -7.36
N CYS A 81 -19.91 2.82 -6.79
CA CYS A 81 -21.31 3.26 -6.66
C CYS A 81 -21.98 3.60 -8.00
N THR A 82 -21.60 2.92 -9.07
CA THR A 82 -22.11 3.15 -10.44
C THR A 82 -23.10 2.09 -10.91
N GLY A 83 -23.51 1.20 -10.01
CA GLY A 83 -24.51 0.16 -10.24
C GLY A 83 -24.14 -0.81 -11.39
N LYS A 84 -25.16 -1.35 -12.05
CA LYS A 84 -24.98 -2.29 -13.18
C LYS A 84 -24.20 -1.69 -14.36
N GLN A 85 -24.25 -0.36 -14.54
CA GLN A 85 -23.49 0.29 -15.60
C GLN A 85 -21.98 0.18 -15.32
N GLY A 86 -21.57 0.44 -14.07
CA GLY A 86 -20.17 0.31 -13.69
C GLY A 86 -19.61 -1.10 -13.84
N GLU A 87 -20.42 -2.13 -13.60
CA GLU A 87 -20.03 -3.53 -13.85
C GLU A 87 -19.82 -3.81 -15.34
N LYS A 88 -20.71 -3.31 -16.21
CA LYS A 88 -20.56 -3.39 -17.67
C LYS A 88 -19.30 -2.64 -18.15
N ASP A 89 -19.03 -1.47 -17.58
CA ASP A 89 -17.89 -0.64 -17.95
C ASP A 89 -16.57 -1.30 -17.54
N ALA A 90 -16.49 -1.87 -16.34
CA ALA A 90 -15.33 -2.64 -15.88
C ALA A 90 -15.07 -3.86 -16.77
N PHE A 91 -16.12 -4.62 -17.10
CA PHE A 91 -16.05 -5.76 -18.02
C PHE A 91 -15.58 -5.33 -19.42
N LYS A 92 -16.08 -4.19 -19.92
CA LYS A 92 -15.67 -3.66 -21.22
C LYS A 92 -14.21 -3.20 -21.21
N MET A 93 -13.73 -2.62 -20.11
CA MET A 93 -12.32 -2.24 -19.92
C MET A 93 -11.43 -3.48 -19.98
N GLN A 94 -11.81 -4.56 -19.28
CA GLN A 94 -11.11 -5.85 -19.31
C GLN A 94 -11.07 -6.42 -20.74
N GLN A 95 -12.20 -6.42 -21.44
CA GLN A 95 -12.32 -6.92 -22.81
C GLN A 95 -11.44 -6.14 -23.80
N LEU A 96 -11.40 -4.80 -23.68
CA LEU A 96 -10.58 -3.96 -24.55
C LEU A 96 -9.09 -4.24 -24.35
N ALA A 97 -8.64 -4.43 -23.11
CA ALA A 97 -7.25 -4.79 -22.82
C ALA A 97 -6.90 -6.17 -23.39
N ALA A 98 -7.74 -7.17 -23.13
CA ALA A 98 -7.55 -8.54 -23.62
C ALA A 98 -7.46 -8.59 -25.16
N ASN A 99 -8.39 -7.91 -25.86
CA ASN A 99 -8.39 -7.84 -27.32
C ASN A 99 -7.13 -7.17 -27.86
N LYS A 100 -6.68 -6.06 -27.26
CA LYS A 100 -5.48 -5.34 -27.72
C LYS A 100 -4.21 -6.15 -27.51
N LEU A 101 -4.12 -6.87 -26.40
CA LEU A 101 -2.95 -7.71 -26.06
C LEU A 101 -3.03 -9.11 -26.67
N GLN A 102 -4.16 -9.51 -27.24
CA GLN A 102 -4.44 -10.85 -27.78
C GLN A 102 -4.25 -11.96 -26.73
N ILE A 103 -4.77 -11.71 -25.51
CA ILE A 103 -4.72 -12.63 -24.37
C ILE A 103 -6.14 -13.01 -23.93
N GLN A 104 -6.24 -14.04 -23.10
CA GLN A 104 -7.52 -14.42 -22.50
C GLN A 104 -8.07 -13.30 -21.61
N GLN A 105 -9.36 -13.00 -21.73
CA GLN A 105 -10.00 -11.91 -20.99
C GLN A 105 -9.88 -12.10 -19.48
N GLU A 106 -9.99 -13.32 -18.98
CA GLU A 106 -9.87 -13.65 -17.57
C GLU A 106 -8.45 -13.45 -16.99
N TYR A 107 -7.44 -13.29 -17.87
CA TYR A 107 -6.06 -12.97 -17.46
C TYR A 107 -5.80 -11.47 -17.37
N VAL A 108 -6.83 -10.65 -17.44
CA VAL A 108 -6.72 -9.21 -17.26
C VAL A 108 -7.33 -8.77 -15.94
N GLY A 109 -6.53 -8.17 -15.07
CA GLY A 109 -6.98 -7.42 -13.90
C GLY A 109 -7.37 -5.99 -14.28
N VAL A 110 -8.39 -5.47 -13.64
CA VAL A 110 -8.87 -4.09 -13.82
C VAL A 110 -8.83 -3.37 -12.47
N ALA A 111 -8.23 -2.17 -12.46
CA ALA A 111 -8.21 -1.29 -11.31
C ALA A 111 -8.65 0.12 -11.70
N SER A 112 -9.32 0.81 -10.80
CA SER A 112 -9.74 2.20 -10.97
C SER A 112 -9.57 2.96 -9.67
N THR A 113 -9.28 4.26 -9.74
CA THR A 113 -9.21 5.15 -8.58
C THR A 113 -9.63 6.56 -8.96
N GLY A 114 -10.07 7.36 -8.00
CA GLY A 114 -10.50 8.75 -8.20
C GLY A 114 -11.93 8.99 -7.71
N VAL A 115 -12.72 9.79 -8.45
CA VAL A 115 -14.06 10.23 -8.03
C VAL A 115 -15.04 9.06 -7.97
N ILE A 116 -15.73 8.92 -6.83
CA ILE A 116 -16.82 7.96 -6.59
C ILE A 116 -18.13 8.48 -7.22
N GLY A 117 -19.00 7.58 -7.68
CA GLY A 117 -20.32 7.92 -8.26
C GLY A 117 -20.26 8.41 -9.70
N LYS A 118 -19.07 8.57 -10.27
CA LYS A 118 -18.91 8.97 -11.68
C LYS A 118 -18.88 7.77 -12.61
N VAL A 119 -19.74 7.78 -13.63
CA VAL A 119 -19.77 6.75 -14.67
C VAL A 119 -18.51 6.85 -15.53
N MET A 120 -17.98 5.69 -15.94
CA MET A 120 -16.76 5.61 -16.76
C MET A 120 -16.99 6.25 -18.16
N PRO A 121 -16.21 7.25 -18.55
CA PRO A 121 -16.32 7.86 -19.88
C PRO A 121 -15.69 6.94 -20.93
N MET A 122 -16.49 6.04 -21.49
CA MET A 122 -16.05 4.96 -22.38
C MET A 122 -15.36 5.43 -23.67
N SER A 123 -15.66 6.64 -24.15
CA SER A 123 -14.95 7.24 -25.29
C SER A 123 -13.48 7.55 -24.96
N ILE A 124 -13.23 8.10 -23.77
CA ILE A 124 -11.90 8.37 -23.23
C ILE A 124 -11.13 7.05 -23.06
N LEU A 125 -11.78 6.05 -22.48
CA LEU A 125 -11.20 4.73 -22.27
C LEU A 125 -10.75 4.09 -23.60
N LYS A 126 -11.61 4.08 -24.63
CA LYS A 126 -11.30 3.54 -25.97
C LYS A 126 -10.13 4.27 -26.61
N ASN A 127 -10.11 5.61 -26.55
CA ASN A 127 -9.00 6.43 -27.06
C ASN A 127 -7.70 6.14 -26.28
N GLY A 128 -7.76 5.96 -24.96
CA GLY A 128 -6.61 5.56 -24.16
C GLY A 128 -6.03 4.22 -24.64
N PHE A 129 -6.87 3.20 -24.82
CA PHE A 129 -6.42 1.91 -25.33
C PHE A 129 -5.78 1.99 -26.72
N SER A 130 -6.25 2.85 -27.62
CA SER A 130 -5.64 2.98 -28.96
C SER A 130 -4.17 3.43 -28.89
N LYS A 131 -3.80 4.19 -27.84
CA LYS A 131 -2.48 4.80 -27.66
C LYS A 131 -1.52 3.97 -26.81
N LEU A 132 -2.02 3.17 -25.83
CA LEU A 132 -1.16 2.30 -25.02
C LEU A 132 -0.34 1.35 -25.87
N VAL A 133 0.92 1.18 -25.54
CA VAL A 133 1.83 0.23 -26.20
C VAL A 133 2.35 -0.81 -25.21
N LYS A 134 2.64 -2.04 -25.66
CA LYS A 134 3.06 -3.13 -24.79
C LYS A 134 4.37 -2.78 -24.05
N ASN A 135 5.37 -2.30 -24.78
CA ASN A 135 6.69 -1.95 -24.25
C ASN A 135 6.85 -0.42 -24.25
N GLY A 136 6.06 0.26 -23.42
CA GLY A 136 6.09 1.70 -23.27
C GLY A 136 7.04 2.16 -22.16
N ASN A 137 6.70 3.30 -21.55
CA ASN A 137 7.47 3.85 -20.43
C ASN A 137 6.87 3.41 -19.08
N ALA A 138 7.53 2.49 -18.42
CA ALA A 138 7.07 1.96 -17.12
C ALA A 138 7.04 3.02 -16.00
N ASP A 139 7.89 4.05 -16.06
CA ASP A 139 7.85 5.16 -15.10
C ASP A 139 6.59 6.04 -15.28
N ASP A 140 6.04 6.07 -16.49
CA ASP A 140 4.79 6.76 -16.75
C ASP A 140 3.58 5.99 -16.22
N PHE A 141 3.66 4.66 -16.08
CA PHE A 141 2.67 3.88 -15.36
C PHE A 141 2.56 4.32 -13.89
N ALA A 142 3.71 4.46 -13.21
CA ALA A 142 3.74 4.92 -11.81
C ALA A 142 3.10 6.31 -11.63
N LYS A 143 3.24 7.20 -12.61
CA LYS A 143 2.59 8.53 -12.62
C LYS A 143 1.09 8.43 -12.96
N ALA A 144 0.72 7.51 -13.84
CA ALA A 144 -0.66 7.37 -14.32
C ALA A 144 -1.64 6.90 -13.22
N ILE A 145 -1.16 6.16 -12.22
CA ILE A 145 -1.99 5.65 -11.13
C ILE A 145 -2.24 6.68 -10.00
N LEU A 146 -1.47 7.78 -9.93
CA LEU A 146 -1.56 8.78 -8.87
C LEU A 146 -2.89 9.55 -8.91
N THR A 147 -3.33 10.04 -7.75
CA THR A 147 -4.48 10.96 -7.63
C THR A 147 -4.07 12.27 -6.99
N THR A 148 -4.11 12.35 -5.67
CA THR A 148 -3.66 13.47 -4.85
C THR A 148 -2.21 13.35 -4.42
N ASP A 149 -1.59 12.22 -4.70
CA ASP A 149 -0.17 11.96 -4.43
C ASP A 149 0.74 13.04 -4.99
N THR A 150 1.81 13.36 -4.25
CA THR A 150 2.79 14.39 -4.64
C THR A 150 3.97 13.79 -5.43
N HIS A 151 4.28 12.50 -5.22
CA HIS A 151 5.37 11.79 -5.90
C HIS A 151 5.01 10.32 -6.17
N THR A 152 5.77 9.69 -7.07
CA THR A 152 5.67 8.26 -7.36
C THR A 152 6.34 7.44 -6.26
N LYS A 153 5.77 6.28 -5.95
CA LYS A 153 6.26 5.35 -4.94
C LYS A 153 6.63 4.05 -5.62
N THR A 154 7.93 3.77 -5.72
CA THR A 154 8.46 2.60 -6.45
C THR A 154 9.66 2.03 -5.70
N CYS A 155 9.69 0.72 -5.53
CA CYS A 155 10.77 -0.01 -4.88
C CYS A 155 11.12 -1.25 -5.70
N VAL A 156 12.42 -1.53 -5.88
CA VAL A 156 12.91 -2.70 -6.61
C VAL A 156 14.04 -3.36 -5.84
N VAL A 157 13.94 -4.67 -5.69
CA VAL A 157 14.97 -5.50 -5.04
C VAL A 157 15.29 -6.72 -5.88
N ASN A 158 16.49 -7.26 -5.67
CA ASN A 158 16.85 -8.59 -6.17
C ASN A 158 17.51 -9.45 -5.09
N GLU A 159 17.47 -10.77 -5.30
CA GLU A 159 18.04 -11.75 -4.39
C GLU A 159 18.44 -13.01 -5.15
N GLU A 160 19.45 -13.72 -4.65
CA GLU A 160 19.95 -14.98 -5.23
C GLU A 160 19.13 -16.17 -4.77
N PHE A 161 18.64 -16.95 -5.74
CA PHE A 161 17.92 -18.21 -5.55
C PHE A 161 18.70 -19.34 -6.25
N GLY A 162 19.62 -19.97 -5.55
CA GLY A 162 20.61 -20.88 -6.14
C GLY A 162 21.56 -20.10 -7.06
N SER A 163 21.57 -20.44 -8.36
CA SER A 163 22.37 -19.75 -9.38
C SER A 163 21.63 -18.60 -10.06
N ASP A 164 20.34 -18.42 -9.75
CA ASP A 164 19.48 -17.48 -10.46
C ASP A 164 19.22 -16.24 -9.61
N THR A 165 19.21 -15.06 -10.23
CA THR A 165 18.85 -13.80 -9.56
C THR A 165 17.37 -13.51 -9.81
N VAL A 166 16.57 -13.57 -8.76
CA VAL A 166 15.15 -13.17 -8.80
C VAL A 166 15.03 -11.67 -8.54
N THR A 167 14.25 -11.00 -9.37
CA THR A 167 13.94 -9.58 -9.21
C THR A 167 12.47 -9.41 -8.82
N MET A 168 12.20 -8.50 -7.88
CA MET A 168 10.86 -8.10 -7.47
C MET A 168 10.77 -6.58 -7.49
N ALA A 169 9.69 -6.04 -8.06
CA ALA A 169 9.43 -4.61 -8.16
C ALA A 169 8.03 -4.29 -7.67
N GLY A 170 7.87 -3.19 -6.98
CA GLY A 170 6.58 -2.71 -6.50
C GLY A 170 6.35 -1.25 -6.86
N VAL A 171 5.10 -0.91 -7.13
CA VAL A 171 4.62 0.46 -7.28
C VAL A 171 3.33 0.64 -6.50
N ALA A 172 3.16 1.77 -5.83
CA ALA A 172 1.95 2.08 -5.10
C ALA A 172 1.49 3.52 -5.31
N LYS A 173 0.20 3.76 -5.04
CA LYS A 173 -0.39 5.07 -4.91
C LYS A 173 -1.26 5.13 -3.66
N GLY A 174 -1.33 6.30 -3.07
CA GLY A 174 -2.16 6.61 -1.92
C GLY A 174 -1.63 7.83 -1.19
N SER A 175 -2.55 8.71 -0.76
CA SER A 175 -2.25 9.95 -0.06
C SER A 175 -3.41 10.36 0.86
N GLY A 176 -4.66 10.27 0.42
CA GLY A 176 -5.88 10.42 1.22
C GLY A 176 -6.78 9.20 1.15
N MET A 177 -7.77 9.12 2.06
CA MET A 177 -8.65 7.97 2.29
C MET A 177 -7.82 6.71 2.59
N ILE A 178 -6.90 6.81 3.59
CA ILE A 178 -5.93 5.77 3.93
C ILE A 178 -6.13 5.30 5.37
N HIS A 179 -6.82 4.18 5.54
CA HIS A 179 -6.90 3.38 6.76
C HIS A 179 -7.15 1.91 6.43
N PRO A 180 -6.12 1.18 5.98
CA PRO A 180 -6.29 -0.19 5.51
C PRO A 180 -6.76 -1.16 6.62
N ASN A 181 -7.74 -1.97 6.21
CA ASN A 181 -8.03 -3.24 6.85
C ASN A 181 -8.18 -4.25 5.68
N LEU A 182 -7.03 -4.79 5.22
CA LEU A 182 -6.79 -5.58 4.01
C LEU A 182 -6.65 -4.78 2.67
N ALA A 183 -6.55 -3.49 2.66
CA ALA A 183 -6.02 -2.57 1.65
C ALA A 183 -6.75 -1.20 1.68
N THR A 184 -6.01 -0.06 1.54
CA THR A 184 -6.60 1.30 1.33
C THR A 184 -5.75 2.07 0.30
N MET A 185 -5.36 1.44 -0.81
CA MET A 185 -4.48 2.02 -1.82
C MET A 185 -4.47 1.10 -3.04
N LEU A 186 -3.81 1.49 -4.11
CA LEU A 186 -3.46 0.56 -5.17
C LEU A 186 -1.96 0.26 -5.06
N ALA A 187 -1.62 -1.02 -4.93
CA ALA A 187 -0.25 -1.49 -5.08
C ALA A 187 -0.20 -2.65 -6.06
N PHE A 188 0.80 -2.60 -6.91
CA PHE A 188 1.08 -3.64 -7.89
C PHE A 188 2.52 -4.09 -7.70
N ILE A 189 2.72 -5.39 -7.61
CA ILE A 189 4.04 -6.00 -7.42
C ILE A 189 4.23 -7.02 -8.53
N THR A 190 5.35 -6.93 -9.20
CA THR A 190 5.80 -7.88 -10.23
C THR A 190 7.02 -8.63 -9.73
N CYS A 191 7.14 -9.90 -10.09
CA CYS A 191 8.28 -10.76 -9.75
C CYS A 191 8.50 -11.78 -10.86
N ASP A 192 9.75 -12.11 -11.14
CA ASP A 192 10.09 -13.11 -12.14
C ASP A 192 10.32 -14.53 -11.55
N ALA A 193 10.12 -14.70 -10.25
CA ALA A 193 10.25 -15.99 -9.56
C ALA A 193 9.21 -17.02 -10.00
N ASN A 194 9.58 -18.28 -9.93
CA ASN A 194 8.67 -19.41 -10.08
C ASN A 194 8.07 -19.81 -8.72
N ILE A 195 6.83 -19.42 -8.47
CA ILE A 195 6.08 -19.68 -7.23
C ILE A 195 4.61 -19.95 -7.56
N SER A 196 3.96 -20.91 -6.93
CA SER A 196 2.55 -21.21 -7.18
C SER A 196 1.62 -20.11 -6.67
N SER A 197 0.45 -19.92 -7.29
CA SER A 197 -0.55 -18.92 -6.84
C SER A 197 -0.96 -19.11 -5.38
N GLN A 198 -1.06 -20.36 -4.91
CA GLN A 198 -1.42 -20.67 -3.53
C GLN A 198 -0.35 -20.21 -2.54
N THR A 199 0.92 -20.52 -2.83
CA THR A 199 2.07 -20.12 -2.00
C THR A 199 2.24 -18.61 -2.00
N LEU A 200 2.07 -17.97 -3.17
CA LEU A 200 2.10 -16.51 -3.34
C LEU A 200 1.00 -15.82 -2.54
N GLN A 201 -0.23 -16.37 -2.56
CA GLN A 201 -1.36 -15.82 -1.79
C GLN A 201 -1.13 -15.92 -0.28
N GLN A 202 -0.49 -16.98 0.20
CA GLN A 202 -0.14 -17.10 1.62
C GLN A 202 0.92 -16.05 2.00
N ALA A 203 1.98 -15.91 1.21
CA ALA A 203 3.02 -14.92 1.45
C ALA A 203 2.43 -13.49 1.48
N LEU A 204 1.55 -13.16 0.52
CA LEU A 204 0.90 -11.85 0.47
C LEU A 204 0.02 -11.59 1.71
N LYS A 205 -0.77 -12.57 2.14
CA LYS A 205 -1.61 -12.44 3.34
C LYS A 205 -0.77 -12.19 4.60
N ASP A 206 0.31 -12.94 4.77
CA ASP A 206 1.18 -12.77 5.94
C ASP A 206 1.83 -11.39 5.96
N VAL A 207 2.32 -10.91 4.82
CA VAL A 207 3.07 -9.67 4.72
C VAL A 207 2.17 -8.44 4.80
N VAL A 208 0.96 -8.46 4.21
CA VAL A 208 0.04 -7.32 4.25
C VAL A 208 -0.37 -6.94 5.66
N GLU A 209 -0.48 -7.93 6.57
CA GLU A 209 -0.86 -7.73 7.96
C GLU A 209 0.14 -6.88 8.76
N VAL A 210 1.41 -6.91 8.37
CA VAL A 210 2.49 -6.20 9.07
C VAL A 210 3.03 -5.00 8.27
N THR A 211 2.43 -4.70 7.11
CA THR A 211 2.83 -3.61 6.22
C THR A 211 1.65 -2.67 5.92
N PHE A 212 0.97 -2.83 4.80
CA PHE A 212 -0.12 -1.93 4.40
C PHE A 212 -1.26 -1.88 5.42
N ASN A 213 -1.59 -2.97 6.14
CA ASN A 213 -2.59 -2.92 7.20
C ASN A 213 -2.16 -2.10 8.42
N GLN A 214 -0.91 -1.68 8.48
CA GLN A 214 -0.34 -0.92 9.58
C GLN A 214 -0.15 0.57 9.27
N ILE A 215 -0.67 1.08 8.15
CA ILE A 215 -0.65 2.51 7.88
C ILE A 215 -2.01 3.18 8.13
N THR A 216 -1.98 4.50 8.36
CA THR A 216 -3.18 5.34 8.34
C THR A 216 -2.83 6.80 8.07
N VAL A 217 -3.65 7.48 7.28
CA VAL A 217 -3.59 8.94 7.08
C VAL A 217 -4.75 9.64 7.78
N ASP A 218 -5.98 9.20 7.53
CA ASP A 218 -7.20 9.91 7.95
C ASP A 218 -8.27 9.02 8.60
N GLY A 219 -8.01 7.72 8.70
CA GLY A 219 -8.95 6.79 9.31
C GLY A 219 -10.05 6.28 8.35
N ASP A 220 -10.06 6.71 7.08
CA ASP A 220 -11.08 6.36 6.10
C ASP A 220 -10.65 5.21 5.19
N THR A 221 -11.51 4.18 5.06
CA THR A 221 -11.27 3.01 4.21
C THR A 221 -11.92 3.18 2.85
N SER A 222 -11.15 3.12 1.77
CA SER A 222 -11.60 3.30 0.40
C SER A 222 -12.42 2.11 -0.13
N THR A 223 -13.17 2.36 -1.20
CA THR A 223 -13.97 1.37 -1.94
C THR A 223 -13.20 0.61 -3.02
N ASN A 224 -11.97 1.06 -3.33
CA ASN A 224 -11.23 0.65 -4.53
C ASN A 224 -9.89 -0.04 -4.25
N ASP A 225 -9.58 -0.31 -3.00
CA ASP A 225 -8.24 -0.73 -2.61
C ASP A 225 -7.93 -2.16 -2.98
N MET A 226 -6.75 -2.36 -3.55
CA MET A 226 -6.21 -3.69 -3.84
C MET A 226 -4.68 -3.70 -3.83
N VAL A 227 -4.12 -4.83 -3.42
CA VAL A 227 -2.73 -5.22 -3.66
C VAL A 227 -2.74 -6.43 -4.57
N LEU A 228 -2.05 -6.36 -5.70
CA LEU A 228 -1.87 -7.48 -6.62
C LEU A 228 -0.38 -7.80 -6.73
N VAL A 229 -0.05 -9.09 -6.64
CA VAL A 229 1.30 -9.60 -6.87
C VAL A 229 1.24 -10.59 -8.03
N MET A 230 2.02 -10.33 -9.08
CA MET A 230 2.18 -11.20 -10.25
C MET A 230 3.58 -11.81 -10.25
N SER A 231 3.68 -13.13 -10.39
CA SER A 231 4.96 -13.83 -10.50
C SER A 231 4.94 -14.74 -11.72
N ASN A 232 5.78 -14.42 -12.73
CA ASN A 232 5.69 -15.06 -14.05
C ASN A 232 6.64 -16.27 -14.27
N GLY A 233 7.62 -16.47 -13.37
CA GLY A 233 8.54 -17.59 -13.43
C GLY A 233 9.61 -17.49 -14.54
N CYS A 234 9.84 -16.28 -15.10
CA CYS A 234 10.79 -16.09 -16.21
C CYS A 234 12.26 -16.27 -15.78
N THR A 235 12.58 -16.21 -14.51
CA THR A 235 13.94 -16.49 -13.99
C THR A 235 14.33 -17.96 -14.08
N ASN A 236 13.39 -18.90 -14.28
CA ASN A 236 13.61 -20.33 -14.33
C ASN A 236 14.18 -20.96 -13.04
N ASN A 237 14.16 -20.26 -11.92
CA ASN A 237 14.51 -20.84 -10.63
C ASN A 237 13.60 -22.04 -10.29
N ASN A 238 14.07 -22.94 -9.43
CA ASN A 238 13.22 -24.01 -8.90
C ASN A 238 11.96 -23.45 -8.27
N GLU A 239 10.85 -24.19 -8.36
CA GLU A 239 9.59 -23.75 -7.76
C GLU A 239 9.77 -23.50 -6.25
N ILE A 240 9.47 -22.28 -5.84
CA ILE A 240 9.50 -21.86 -4.43
C ILE A 240 8.34 -22.55 -3.68
N LYS A 241 8.68 -23.46 -2.80
CA LYS A 241 7.71 -24.20 -1.99
C LYS A 241 7.54 -23.55 -0.63
N LYS A 242 6.30 -23.54 -0.11
CA LYS A 242 6.00 -23.06 1.23
C LYS A 242 6.96 -23.67 2.27
N ASP A 243 7.38 -22.85 3.23
CA ASP A 243 8.26 -23.19 4.36
C ASP A 243 9.68 -23.63 3.95
N SER A 244 10.09 -23.46 2.69
CA SER A 244 11.48 -23.62 2.24
C SER A 244 12.33 -22.38 2.54
N GLU A 245 13.66 -22.51 2.49
CA GLU A 245 14.58 -21.37 2.62
C GLU A 245 14.28 -20.29 1.56
N ASP A 246 14.03 -20.69 0.32
CA ASP A 246 13.68 -19.79 -0.77
C ASP A 246 12.32 -19.09 -0.53
N TYR A 247 11.36 -19.75 0.14
CA TYR A 247 10.13 -19.10 0.54
C TYR A 247 10.36 -17.99 1.55
N TYR A 248 11.25 -18.19 2.52
CA TYR A 248 11.59 -17.14 3.49
C TYR A 248 12.34 -15.97 2.82
N LYS A 249 13.25 -16.24 1.88
CA LYS A 249 13.91 -15.20 1.07
C LYS A 249 12.88 -14.41 0.26
N PHE A 250 11.98 -15.09 -0.45
CA PHE A 250 10.90 -14.45 -1.20
C PHE A 250 10.02 -13.57 -0.31
N LYS A 251 9.64 -14.08 0.86
CA LYS A 251 8.83 -13.36 1.84
C LYS A 251 9.55 -12.13 2.38
N GLN A 252 10.87 -12.18 2.56
CA GLN A 252 11.68 -11.01 2.96
C GLN A 252 11.73 -9.95 1.86
N MET A 253 11.87 -10.33 0.60
CA MET A 253 11.78 -9.39 -0.53
C MET A 253 10.43 -8.70 -0.56
N LEU A 254 9.34 -9.47 -0.46
CA LEU A 254 7.97 -8.94 -0.44
C LEU A 254 7.73 -8.03 0.76
N LEU A 255 8.20 -8.42 1.95
CA LEU A 255 8.10 -7.62 3.17
C LEU A 255 8.83 -6.29 3.03
N TYR A 256 10.04 -6.29 2.48
CA TYR A 256 10.81 -5.07 2.28
C TYR A 256 10.09 -4.10 1.34
N ILE A 257 9.69 -4.56 0.14
CA ILE A 257 8.97 -3.73 -0.84
C ILE A 257 7.68 -3.17 -0.25
N MET A 258 6.87 -4.02 0.39
CA MET A 258 5.58 -3.60 0.92
C MET A 258 5.73 -2.65 2.12
N THR A 259 6.80 -2.79 2.92
CA THR A 259 7.11 -1.86 4.02
C THR A 259 7.54 -0.50 3.48
N ASP A 260 8.44 -0.47 2.50
CA ASP A 260 8.92 0.76 1.85
C ASP A 260 7.76 1.54 1.21
N LEU A 261 6.92 0.85 0.44
CA LEU A 261 5.74 1.45 -0.18
C LEU A 261 4.70 1.92 0.85
N ALA A 262 4.50 1.17 1.95
CA ALA A 262 3.58 1.54 3.02
C ALA A 262 4.04 2.82 3.74
N LYS A 263 5.33 2.90 4.10
CA LYS A 263 5.94 4.11 4.67
C LYS A 263 5.84 5.30 3.71
N SER A 264 6.12 5.08 2.42
CA SER A 264 6.01 6.12 1.38
C SER A 264 4.58 6.66 1.24
N ILE A 265 3.55 5.81 1.33
CA ILE A 265 2.15 6.24 1.34
C ILE A 265 1.85 7.08 2.59
N ALA A 266 2.26 6.62 3.77
CA ALA A 266 2.04 7.35 5.02
C ALA A 266 2.75 8.71 5.01
N ARG A 267 4.01 8.77 4.52
CA ARG A 267 4.80 10.02 4.40
C ARG A 267 4.18 11.02 3.43
N ASP A 268 3.58 10.54 2.34
CA ASP A 268 2.90 11.35 1.32
C ASP A 268 1.41 11.58 1.64
N GLY A 269 1.01 11.49 2.91
CA GLY A 269 -0.35 11.79 3.34
C GLY A 269 -0.76 13.22 2.95
N GLU A 270 -2.02 13.41 2.57
CA GLU A 270 -2.53 14.73 2.15
C GLU A 270 -2.23 15.81 3.19
N GLY A 271 -1.41 16.81 2.81
CA GLY A 271 -0.97 17.90 3.68
C GLY A 271 0.03 17.51 4.78
N ALA A 272 0.58 16.30 4.74
CA ALA A 272 1.55 15.84 5.74
C ALA A 272 2.88 16.59 5.66
N SER A 273 3.42 16.92 6.83
CA SER A 273 4.78 17.47 6.98
C SER A 273 5.74 16.47 7.61
N LYS A 274 5.23 15.49 8.37
CA LYS A 274 6.03 14.51 9.12
C LYS A 274 5.49 13.10 8.96
N LEU A 275 6.41 12.11 8.86
CA LEU A 275 6.12 10.70 9.05
C LEU A 275 6.12 10.38 10.54
N ILE A 276 5.16 9.60 11.00
CA ILE A 276 5.10 9.08 12.36
C ILE A 276 5.27 7.56 12.30
N GLU A 277 6.27 7.04 12.97
CA GLU A 277 6.48 5.62 13.20
C GLU A 277 6.18 5.27 14.66
N VAL A 278 5.27 4.35 14.90
CA VAL A 278 4.95 3.86 16.26
C VAL A 278 5.36 2.40 16.37
N THR A 279 6.26 2.11 17.32
CA THR A 279 6.67 0.74 17.67
C THR A 279 6.18 0.40 19.07
N VAL A 280 5.46 -0.70 19.20
CA VAL A 280 5.04 -1.25 20.50
C VAL A 280 5.80 -2.54 20.74
N LYS A 281 6.51 -2.63 21.86
CA LYS A 281 7.30 -3.78 22.32
C LYS A 281 6.73 -4.35 23.61
N GLY A 282 7.21 -5.52 23.99
CA GLY A 282 6.85 -6.12 25.27
C GLY A 282 5.39 -6.57 25.38
N ALA A 283 4.70 -6.78 24.28
CA ALA A 283 3.33 -7.29 24.26
C ALA A 283 3.29 -8.83 24.39
N LYS A 284 2.17 -9.36 24.87
CA LYS A 284 1.93 -10.81 24.93
C LYS A 284 1.72 -11.40 23.53
N GLU A 285 1.12 -10.64 22.62
CA GLU A 285 0.81 -11.03 21.25
C GLU A 285 1.18 -9.92 20.25
N SER A 286 1.72 -10.28 19.10
CA SER A 286 2.05 -9.31 18.05
C SER A 286 0.81 -8.60 17.49
N SER A 287 -0.35 -9.26 17.49
CA SER A 287 -1.63 -8.65 17.12
C SER A 287 -2.02 -7.51 18.05
N ALA A 288 -1.84 -7.69 19.37
CA ALA A 288 -2.09 -6.65 20.37
C ALA A 288 -1.14 -5.46 20.19
N ALA A 289 0.16 -5.73 19.98
CA ALA A 289 1.15 -4.69 19.72
C ALA A 289 0.78 -3.85 18.49
N ARG A 290 0.41 -4.50 17.39
CA ARG A 290 -0.03 -3.81 16.15
C ARG A 290 -1.29 -2.98 16.36
N MET A 291 -2.28 -3.50 17.08
CA MET A 291 -3.52 -2.75 17.38
C MET A 291 -3.23 -1.49 18.21
N ILE A 292 -2.35 -1.56 19.19
CA ILE A 292 -1.94 -0.40 19.98
C ILE A 292 -1.18 0.60 19.12
N ALA A 293 -0.19 0.14 18.36
CA ALA A 293 0.59 1.00 17.45
C ALA A 293 -0.32 1.74 16.46
N LYS A 294 -1.27 1.01 15.83
CA LYS A 294 -2.22 1.60 14.88
C LYS A 294 -3.21 2.57 15.56
N SER A 295 -3.61 2.32 16.80
CA SER A 295 -4.43 3.24 17.59
C SER A 295 -3.71 4.56 17.87
N VAL A 296 -2.44 4.49 18.27
CA VAL A 296 -1.62 5.68 18.55
C VAL A 296 -1.40 6.50 17.29
N VAL A 297 -0.92 5.88 16.21
CA VAL A 297 -0.64 6.60 14.94
C VAL A 297 -1.90 7.14 14.26
N GLY A 298 -3.07 6.55 14.53
CA GLY A 298 -4.37 6.97 14.00
C GLY A 298 -5.07 8.05 14.82
N SER A 299 -4.57 8.38 16.01
CA SER A 299 -5.17 9.38 16.90
C SER A 299 -5.03 10.80 16.34
N SER A 300 -6.14 11.48 16.05
CA SER A 300 -6.11 12.88 15.59
C SER A 300 -5.39 13.80 16.58
N LEU A 301 -5.53 13.55 17.89
CA LEU A 301 -4.83 14.33 18.93
C LEU A 301 -3.32 14.09 18.93
N VAL A 302 -2.87 12.86 18.72
CA VAL A 302 -1.43 12.56 18.55
C VAL A 302 -0.89 13.22 17.29
N LYS A 303 -1.58 13.05 16.15
CA LYS A 303 -1.18 13.62 14.86
C LYS A 303 -1.08 15.16 14.90
N THR A 304 -2.02 15.84 15.58
CA THR A 304 -1.95 17.30 15.76
C THR A 304 -0.88 17.74 16.74
N ALA A 305 -0.56 16.94 17.77
CA ALA A 305 0.57 17.21 18.66
C ALA A 305 1.90 17.14 17.89
N ILE A 306 2.08 16.11 17.05
CA ILE A 306 3.28 15.98 16.21
C ILE A 306 3.39 17.15 15.21
N PHE A 307 2.28 17.59 14.59
CA PHE A 307 2.26 18.77 13.74
C PHE A 307 2.71 20.04 14.50
N GLY A 308 2.22 20.21 15.72
CA GLY A 308 2.55 21.36 16.58
C GLY A 308 3.85 21.21 17.35
N GLU A 309 4.64 20.16 17.07
CA GLU A 309 5.92 19.87 17.74
C GLU A 309 5.80 19.76 19.27
N ASP A 310 4.63 19.29 19.74
CA ASP A 310 4.32 19.06 21.15
C ASP A 310 4.58 17.59 21.52
N PRO A 311 5.57 17.28 22.40
CA PRO A 311 5.86 15.92 22.84
C PRO A 311 4.82 15.40 23.82
N ASN A 312 3.58 15.37 23.40
CA ASN A 312 2.41 15.11 24.25
C ASN A 312 2.22 13.61 24.53
N TRP A 313 3.01 13.08 25.44
CA TRP A 313 2.90 11.69 25.89
C TRP A 313 1.51 11.35 26.47
N GLY A 314 0.80 12.36 27.04
CA GLY A 314 -0.56 12.17 27.56
C GLY A 314 -1.56 11.78 26.46
N ARG A 315 -1.42 12.34 25.25
CA ARG A 315 -2.21 11.94 24.08
C ARG A 315 -1.81 10.56 23.56
N ILE A 316 -0.52 10.21 23.64
CA ILE A 316 0.01 8.91 23.22
C ILE A 316 -0.56 7.80 24.11
N ILE A 317 -0.44 7.93 25.46
CA ILE A 317 -0.96 6.90 26.37
C ILE A 317 -2.49 6.80 26.31
N ALA A 318 -3.20 7.92 26.14
CA ALA A 318 -4.64 7.91 25.96
C ALA A 318 -5.04 7.15 24.68
N ALA A 319 -4.30 7.36 23.56
CA ALA A 319 -4.54 6.65 22.31
C ALA A 319 -4.23 5.15 22.42
N ALA A 320 -3.21 4.76 23.14
CA ALA A 320 -2.94 3.36 23.48
C ALA A 320 -4.07 2.75 24.31
N GLY A 321 -4.58 3.50 25.29
CA GLY A 321 -5.58 3.04 26.25
C GLY A 321 -6.96 2.69 25.64
N TYR A 322 -7.34 3.28 24.49
CA TYR A 322 -8.60 2.90 23.81
C TYR A 322 -8.39 1.89 22.66
N ALA A 323 -7.18 1.39 22.47
CA ALA A 323 -6.95 0.29 21.53
C ALA A 323 -7.82 -0.93 21.93
N LYS A 324 -8.40 -1.61 20.91
CA LYS A 324 -9.32 -2.74 21.13
C LYS A 324 -8.58 -4.02 21.59
N THR A 325 -7.69 -3.88 22.56
CA THR A 325 -6.92 -4.98 23.15
C THR A 325 -6.58 -4.66 24.61
N TYR A 326 -6.25 -5.68 25.38
CA TYR A 326 -5.90 -5.52 26.79
C TYR A 326 -4.39 -5.48 26.99
N PHE A 327 -3.94 -4.56 27.86
CA PHE A 327 -2.58 -4.52 28.42
C PHE A 327 -2.61 -3.88 29.81
N ASP A 328 -1.60 -4.14 30.66
CA ASP A 328 -1.48 -3.50 31.97
C ASP A 328 -0.94 -2.08 31.79
N ILE A 329 -1.80 -1.11 32.05
CA ILE A 329 -1.48 0.31 31.91
C ILE A 329 -0.49 0.85 32.95
N ASN A 330 -0.21 0.10 34.03
CA ASN A 330 0.67 0.54 35.12
C ASN A 330 2.16 0.29 34.85
N GLN A 331 2.48 -0.34 33.72
CA GLN A 331 3.85 -0.77 33.40
C GLN A 331 4.39 -0.20 32.08
N VAL A 332 3.73 0.80 31.51
CA VAL A 332 4.06 1.33 30.19
C VAL A 332 5.20 2.32 30.26
N ASP A 333 6.21 2.12 29.42
CA ASP A 333 7.22 3.13 29.10
C ASP A 333 6.89 3.76 27.75
N ILE A 334 7.13 5.07 27.60
CA ILE A 334 6.99 5.79 26.32
C ILE A 334 8.27 6.58 26.06
N PHE A 335 8.77 6.41 24.85
CA PHE A 335 9.91 7.16 24.33
C PHE A 335 9.47 7.92 23.07
N ILE A 336 9.97 9.14 22.91
CA ILE A 336 9.95 9.87 21.66
C ILE A 336 11.40 9.86 21.15
N ASP A 337 11.65 9.11 20.08
CA ASP A 337 12.96 8.69 19.64
C ASP A 337 13.73 8.03 20.80
N ARG A 338 14.86 8.58 21.24
CA ARG A 338 15.66 8.08 22.37
C ARG A 338 15.27 8.66 23.73
N ILE A 339 14.37 9.66 23.77
CA ILE A 339 14.05 10.39 25.01
C ILE A 339 12.86 9.72 25.73
N PRO A 340 13.04 9.23 26.97
CA PRO A 340 11.94 8.76 27.78
C PRO A 340 11.06 9.94 28.22
N VAL A 341 9.74 9.83 28.02
CA VAL A 341 8.75 10.82 28.45
C VAL A 341 7.78 10.26 29.50
N LEU A 342 7.67 8.92 29.56
CA LEU A 342 6.93 8.17 30.58
C LEU A 342 7.70 6.90 30.91
N ILE A 343 7.92 6.60 32.19
CA ILE A 343 8.54 5.36 32.67
C ILE A 343 7.67 4.74 33.76
N ARG A 344 7.34 3.45 33.58
CA ARG A 344 6.40 2.72 34.47
C ARG A 344 5.15 3.55 34.75
N SER A 345 4.57 4.08 33.68
CA SER A 345 3.37 4.91 33.68
C SER A 345 3.45 6.16 34.57
N SER A 346 4.67 6.60 34.87
CA SER A 346 4.95 7.83 35.60
C SER A 346 5.71 8.81 34.74
N PRO A 347 5.33 10.09 34.69
CA PRO A 347 6.02 11.10 33.90
C PRO A 347 7.46 11.28 34.37
N VAL A 348 8.38 11.40 33.44
CA VAL A 348 9.80 11.68 33.72
C VAL A 348 10.20 13.05 33.17
N LYS A 349 11.20 13.66 33.81
CA LYS A 349 11.78 14.91 33.33
C LYS A 349 12.69 14.62 32.14
N TYR A 350 12.61 15.43 31.12
CA TYR A 350 13.45 15.37 29.91
C TYR A 350 13.98 16.77 29.56
N ASP A 351 15.05 16.82 28.76
CA ASP A 351 15.58 18.07 28.23
C ASP A 351 14.63 18.62 27.16
N LYS A 352 14.22 19.88 27.35
CA LYS A 352 13.23 20.53 26.46
C LYS A 352 13.85 20.93 25.11
N GLU A 353 15.12 21.29 25.08
CA GLU A 353 15.79 21.68 23.84
C GLU A 353 16.07 20.44 22.98
N GLU A 354 16.54 19.35 23.60
CA GLU A 354 16.78 18.09 22.91
C GLU A 354 15.50 17.48 22.32
N ILE A 355 14.41 17.45 23.07
CA ILE A 355 13.15 16.91 22.54
C ILE A 355 12.54 17.81 21.44
N GLN A 356 12.73 19.14 21.53
CA GLN A 356 12.27 20.06 20.51
C GLN A 356 13.02 19.85 19.19
N GLU A 357 14.32 19.58 19.24
CA GLU A 357 15.11 19.22 18.06
C GLU A 357 14.56 17.96 17.38
N ILE A 358 14.28 16.91 18.17
CA ILE A 358 13.65 15.68 17.66
C ILE A 358 12.27 15.97 17.05
N MET A 359 11.43 16.72 17.75
CA MET A 359 10.08 17.03 17.28
C MET A 359 10.06 17.88 16.00
N SER A 360 11.12 18.62 15.69
CA SER A 360 11.25 19.39 14.45
C SER A 360 11.65 18.55 13.23
N ALA A 361 12.06 17.29 13.42
CA ALA A 361 12.46 16.41 12.33
C ALA A 361 11.26 16.00 11.43
N GLU A 362 11.56 15.60 10.20
CA GLU A 362 10.55 15.11 9.24
C GLU A 362 10.02 13.70 9.55
N GLU A 363 10.75 12.94 10.39
CA GLU A 363 10.38 11.60 10.82
C GLU A 363 10.43 11.53 12.35
N ILE A 364 9.31 11.14 12.96
CA ILE A 364 9.17 11.03 14.41
C ILE A 364 8.93 9.57 14.78
N SER A 365 9.81 9.04 15.63
CA SER A 365 9.67 7.70 16.20
C SER A 365 9.06 7.78 17.59
N ILE A 366 8.02 6.96 17.81
CA ILE A 366 7.37 6.78 19.13
C ILE A 366 7.49 5.32 19.50
N GLN A 367 8.08 5.01 20.65
CA GLN A 367 8.16 3.64 21.14
C GLN A 367 7.39 3.51 22.46
N LEU A 368 6.55 2.48 22.53
CA LEU A 368 5.90 2.02 23.77
C LEU A 368 6.48 0.67 24.15
N ASP A 369 6.89 0.50 25.42
CA ASP A 369 7.24 -0.81 25.98
C ASP A 369 6.21 -1.18 27.05
N LEU A 370 5.55 -2.32 26.86
CA LEU A 370 4.49 -2.80 27.75
C LEU A 370 5.00 -3.70 28.87
N HIS A 371 6.22 -4.24 28.76
CA HIS A 371 6.86 -5.16 29.71
C HIS A 371 6.02 -6.42 30.08
N GLN A 372 5.19 -6.93 29.18
CA GLN A 372 4.28 -8.04 29.45
C GLN A 372 4.53 -9.27 28.60
N GLY A 373 5.51 -9.24 27.70
CA GLY A 373 5.88 -10.32 26.80
C GLY A 373 7.06 -9.94 25.92
N ASN A 374 7.24 -10.70 24.80
CA ASN A 374 8.35 -10.52 23.89
C ASN A 374 7.91 -10.18 22.46
N CYS A 375 6.60 -9.97 22.27
CA CYS A 375 6.08 -9.65 20.96
C CYS A 375 6.13 -8.15 20.69
N GLU A 376 6.25 -7.81 19.40
CA GLU A 376 6.27 -6.42 18.94
C GLU A 376 5.34 -6.20 17.75
N GLY A 377 5.04 -4.93 17.47
CA GLY A 377 4.26 -4.49 16.33
C GLY A 377 4.55 -3.03 15.99
N GLN A 378 4.40 -2.70 14.71
CA GLN A 378 4.65 -1.35 14.20
C GLN A 378 3.46 -0.82 13.43
N ALA A 379 3.34 0.51 13.36
CA ALA A 379 2.40 1.21 12.50
C ALA A 379 2.98 2.54 12.04
N TRP A 380 2.54 3.01 10.87
CA TRP A 380 3.00 4.26 10.27
C TRP A 380 1.83 5.17 9.91
N GLY A 381 2.04 6.45 10.04
CA GLY A 381 1.09 7.49 9.67
C GLY A 381 1.80 8.81 9.43
N CYS A 382 1.04 9.86 9.34
CA CYS A 382 1.57 11.22 9.23
C CYS A 382 0.93 12.13 10.27
N ASP A 383 1.49 13.31 10.47
CA ASP A 383 0.89 14.39 11.22
C ASP A 383 -0.46 14.84 10.60
N LEU A 384 -1.19 15.69 11.29
CA LEU A 384 -2.45 16.29 10.82
C LEU A 384 -2.30 17.81 10.81
N SER A 385 -2.07 18.35 9.61
CA SER A 385 -1.86 19.77 9.37
C SER A 385 -3.16 20.50 8.96
N TYR A 386 -3.11 21.83 8.89
CA TYR A 386 -4.18 22.65 8.32
C TYR A 386 -4.39 22.36 6.82
N ASP A 387 -3.35 21.96 6.10
CA ASP A 387 -3.44 21.70 4.67
C ASP A 387 -4.27 20.45 4.36
N TYR A 388 -4.34 19.45 5.28
CA TYR A 388 -5.29 18.34 5.13
C TYR A 388 -6.73 18.83 4.97
N VAL A 389 -7.18 19.72 5.87
CA VAL A 389 -8.54 20.29 5.79
C VAL A 389 -8.72 21.12 4.52
N LYS A 390 -7.73 21.91 4.16
CA LYS A 390 -7.77 22.77 2.97
C LYS A 390 -7.85 21.95 1.67
N ILE A 391 -7.05 20.89 1.55
CA ILE A 391 -7.08 19.99 0.40
C ILE A 391 -8.46 19.34 0.28
N ASN A 392 -8.96 18.73 1.36
CA ASN A 392 -10.20 17.95 1.34
C ASN A 392 -11.46 18.82 1.23
N ALA A 393 -11.44 20.06 1.72
CA ALA A 393 -12.55 21.01 1.54
C ALA A 393 -12.69 21.49 0.09
N LEU A 394 -11.60 21.45 -0.70
CA LEU A 394 -11.56 21.92 -2.10
C LEU A 394 -11.58 20.76 -3.11
N TYR A 395 -11.35 19.54 -2.69
CA TYR A 395 -11.34 18.35 -3.54
C TYR A 395 -12.70 17.65 -3.48
N THR A 396 -13.32 17.46 -4.64
CA THR A 396 -14.55 16.66 -4.76
C THR A 396 -14.15 15.23 -5.13
N THR A 397 -14.38 14.32 -4.21
CA THR A 397 -14.19 12.87 -4.42
C THR A 397 -15.41 12.22 -5.04
#